data_b6c54270b6fe46616c9f246b367bbce9
#
_entry.id   b6c54270b6fe46616c9f246b367bbce9
#
_cell.length_a   1.000
_cell.length_b   1.000
_cell.length_c   1.000
_cell.angle_alpha   90.00
_cell.angle_beta   90.00
_cell.angle_gamma   90.00
#
_symmetry.space_group_name_H-M   'P 1'
#
loop_
_entity.id
_entity.type
_entity.pdbx_description
1 polymer ?
#
loop_
_entity_poly.entity_id
_entity_poly.type
_entity_poly.pdbx_seq_one_letter_code
_entity_poly.pdbx_strand_id
1 'polypeptide(L)'
;QQTRVAEGYEDFLRFIKRFPDVVSLAAASEDEVMKYWQGLGYYSRARNLHAAAKSMKGTFPKTYAEVRALKGVGDYTAAAICSFAYDMPYAAVDGNVYRVLSRYFGIDVPIDSTEGKKTFTALAGEVLDKSRPADYNQAIMDFGAVQCTPQSPNCLFCPFSGSCRALSEGKVQ
;
A
#
# COMPACT_ATOMS: atom_id res chain seq x y z
N GLN A 1 3.59 -5.53 -1.45
CA GLN A 1 4.70 -4.56 -1.51
C GLN A 1 6.02 -5.30 -1.71
N GLN A 2 6.99 -4.80 -2.38
CA GLN A 2 8.36 -5.33 -2.48
C GLN A 2 8.49 -6.75 -3.11
N THR A 3 7.41 -7.36 -3.55
CA THR A 3 7.41 -8.62 -4.29
C THR A 3 6.36 -8.52 -5.39
N ARG A 4 6.73 -8.80 -6.63
CA ARG A 4 5.78 -8.80 -7.75
C ARG A 4 4.81 -9.96 -7.59
N VAL A 5 3.56 -9.76 -7.99
CA VAL A 5 2.51 -10.79 -7.87
C VAL A 5 2.93 -12.09 -8.57
N ALA A 6 3.45 -11.98 -9.79
CA ALA A 6 3.90 -13.15 -10.55
C ALA A 6 5.03 -13.94 -9.88
N GLU A 7 5.89 -13.26 -9.11
CA GLU A 7 7.02 -13.88 -8.41
C GLU A 7 6.60 -14.49 -7.07
N GLY A 8 5.61 -13.92 -6.40
CA GLY A 8 5.21 -14.31 -5.04
C GLY A 8 3.92 -15.12 -4.95
N TYR A 9 3.24 -15.38 -6.07
CA TYR A 9 1.92 -16.01 -6.04
C TYR A 9 1.94 -17.43 -5.47
N GLU A 10 2.85 -18.27 -5.94
CA GLU A 10 2.99 -19.66 -5.44
C GLU A 10 3.43 -19.69 -3.96
N ASP A 11 4.32 -18.77 -3.58
CA ASP A 11 4.74 -18.62 -2.19
C ASP A 11 3.59 -18.18 -1.29
N PHE A 12 2.77 -17.26 -1.78
CA PHE A 12 1.55 -16.84 -1.08
C PHE A 12 0.60 -18.02 -0.87
N LEU A 13 0.30 -18.79 -1.91
CA LEU A 13 -0.57 -19.97 -1.79
C LEU A 13 -0.02 -21.01 -0.81
N ARG A 14 1.29 -21.26 -0.86
CA ARG A 14 1.96 -22.17 0.07
C ARG A 14 1.89 -21.65 1.50
N PHE A 15 2.10 -20.35 1.70
CA PHE A 15 2.05 -19.71 3.00
C PHE A 15 0.65 -19.78 3.63
N ILE A 16 -0.39 -19.37 2.90
CA ILE A 16 -1.78 -19.39 3.42
C ILE A 16 -2.31 -20.81 3.62
N LYS A 17 -1.84 -21.78 2.85
CA LYS A 17 -2.18 -23.20 3.07
C LYS A 17 -1.63 -23.70 4.41
N ARG A 18 -0.42 -23.28 4.79
CA ARG A 18 0.19 -23.66 6.07
C ARG A 18 -0.34 -22.85 7.24
N PHE A 19 -0.56 -21.57 7.03
CA PHE A 19 -1.02 -20.61 8.03
C PHE A 19 -2.34 -19.97 7.60
N PRO A 20 -3.46 -20.71 7.66
CA PRO A 20 -4.75 -20.22 7.15
C PRO A 20 -5.36 -19.10 7.98
N ASP A 21 -4.90 -18.91 9.21
CA ASP A 21 -5.39 -17.90 10.13
C ASP A 21 -4.27 -17.35 11.04
N VAL A 22 -4.61 -16.31 11.80
CA VAL A 22 -3.69 -15.65 12.72
C VAL A 22 -3.25 -16.57 13.87
N VAL A 23 -4.08 -17.52 14.27
CA VAL A 23 -3.80 -18.44 15.37
C VAL A 23 -2.72 -19.43 14.97
N SER A 24 -2.86 -20.05 13.80
CA SER A 24 -1.88 -21.00 13.25
C SER A 24 -0.53 -20.33 13.00
N LEU A 25 -0.55 -19.08 12.51
CA LEU A 25 0.67 -18.30 12.31
C LEU A 25 1.35 -17.94 13.64
N ALA A 26 0.57 -17.50 14.63
CA ALA A 26 1.09 -17.11 15.95
C ALA A 26 1.69 -18.30 16.71
N ALA A 27 1.11 -19.51 16.55
CA ALA A 27 1.55 -20.74 17.20
C ALA A 27 2.82 -21.35 16.56
N ALA A 28 3.16 -20.97 15.33
CA ALA A 28 4.34 -21.49 14.63
C ALA A 28 5.65 -21.00 15.28
N SER A 29 6.73 -21.74 15.07
CA SER A 29 8.08 -21.25 15.39
C SER A 29 8.53 -20.20 14.38
N GLU A 30 9.43 -19.30 14.78
CA GLU A 30 10.02 -18.32 13.84
C GLU A 30 10.73 -19.02 12.69
N ASP A 31 11.48 -20.09 12.97
CA ASP A 31 12.19 -20.87 11.95
C ASP A 31 11.24 -21.46 10.91
N GLU A 32 10.09 -21.94 11.34
CA GLU A 32 9.07 -22.44 10.42
C GLU A 32 8.52 -21.33 9.52
N VAL A 33 8.17 -20.19 10.08
CA VAL A 33 7.69 -19.03 9.31
C VAL A 33 8.77 -18.58 8.32
N MET A 34 10.03 -18.51 8.74
CA MET A 34 11.15 -18.13 7.88
C MET A 34 11.38 -19.10 6.74
N LYS A 35 11.19 -20.41 6.97
CA LYS A 35 11.28 -21.44 5.94
C LYS A 35 10.24 -21.24 4.82
N TYR A 36 9.00 -20.89 5.19
CA TYR A 36 7.94 -20.58 4.22
C TYR A 36 8.13 -19.25 3.51
N TRP A 37 8.98 -18.35 4.04
CA TRP A 37 9.34 -17.07 3.45
C TRP A 37 10.62 -17.11 2.60
N GLN A 38 11.29 -18.25 2.57
CA GLN A 38 12.58 -18.41 1.88
C GLN A 38 12.45 -18.07 0.39
N GLY A 39 13.37 -17.24 -0.11
CA GLY A 39 13.38 -16.77 -1.50
C GLY A 39 12.71 -15.42 -1.74
N LEU A 40 11.80 -14.97 -0.88
CA LEU A 40 11.08 -13.69 -1.04
C LEU A 40 11.91 -12.45 -0.64
N GLY A 41 13.01 -12.63 0.06
CA GLY A 41 13.85 -11.53 0.56
C GLY A 41 13.17 -10.68 1.64
N TYR A 42 13.85 -9.62 2.07
CA TYR A 42 13.35 -8.70 3.09
C TYR A 42 12.73 -9.41 4.30
N TYR A 43 13.49 -10.30 4.91
CA TYR A 43 13.04 -11.23 5.96
C TYR A 43 12.48 -10.55 7.22
N SER A 44 12.78 -9.27 7.43
CA SER A 44 12.13 -8.46 8.47
C SER A 44 10.61 -8.42 8.34
N ARG A 45 10.07 -8.54 7.11
CA ARG A 45 8.61 -8.61 6.89
C ARG A 45 8.02 -9.87 7.52
N ALA A 46 8.67 -11.03 7.34
CA ALA A 46 8.22 -12.29 7.94
C ALA A 46 8.25 -12.23 9.47
N ARG A 47 9.35 -11.71 10.04
CA ARG A 47 9.47 -11.53 11.50
C ARG A 47 8.43 -10.59 12.05
N ASN A 48 8.20 -9.46 11.38
CA ASN A 48 7.18 -8.48 11.78
C ASN A 48 5.77 -9.07 11.67
N LEU A 49 5.45 -9.79 10.59
CA LEU A 49 4.17 -10.47 10.40
C LEU A 49 3.92 -11.50 11.52
N HIS A 50 4.92 -12.30 11.86
CA HIS A 50 4.84 -13.29 12.92
C HIS A 50 4.67 -12.62 14.31
N ALA A 51 5.45 -11.57 14.59
CA ALA A 51 5.31 -10.80 15.84
C ALA A 51 3.93 -10.12 15.93
N ALA A 52 3.42 -9.57 14.85
CA ALA A 52 2.08 -9.01 14.77
C ALA A 52 1.02 -10.09 15.07
N ALA A 53 1.11 -11.26 14.43
CA ALA A 53 0.18 -12.38 14.68
C ALA A 53 0.15 -12.78 16.16
N LYS A 54 1.31 -12.88 16.81
CA LYS A 54 1.39 -13.17 18.26
C LYS A 54 0.72 -12.08 19.11
N SER A 55 0.88 -10.80 18.74
CA SER A 55 0.28 -9.69 19.49
C SER A 55 -1.23 -9.63 19.37
N MET A 56 -1.82 -10.16 18.31
CA MET A 56 -3.27 -10.18 18.06
C MET A 56 -4.04 -11.12 18.98
N LYS A 57 -3.38 -12.06 19.66
CA LYS A 57 -4.01 -13.03 20.59
C LYS A 57 -5.21 -13.75 19.97
N GLY A 58 -5.13 -14.11 18.71
CA GLY A 58 -6.17 -14.83 17.97
C GLY A 58 -7.27 -13.97 17.35
N THR A 59 -7.29 -12.67 17.59
CA THR A 59 -8.31 -11.77 17.04
C THR A 59 -7.64 -10.65 16.24
N PHE A 60 -8.00 -10.54 14.97
CA PHE A 60 -7.49 -9.46 14.11
C PHE A 60 -8.10 -8.11 14.54
N PRO A 61 -7.30 -7.03 14.68
CA PRO A 61 -7.80 -5.72 15.11
C PRO A 61 -8.74 -5.12 14.05
N LYS A 62 -9.74 -4.36 14.50
CA LYS A 62 -10.82 -3.82 13.66
C LYS A 62 -10.83 -2.30 13.56
N THR A 63 -9.86 -1.62 14.14
CA THR A 63 -9.73 -0.16 14.04
C THR A 63 -8.41 0.21 13.40
N TYR A 64 -8.35 1.36 12.73
CA TYR A 64 -7.11 1.86 12.13
C TYR A 64 -5.98 1.97 13.17
N ALA A 65 -6.29 2.51 14.35
CA ALA A 65 -5.30 2.70 15.42
C ALA A 65 -4.68 1.37 15.89
N GLU A 66 -5.50 0.35 16.08
CA GLU A 66 -5.04 -0.99 16.48
C GLU A 66 -4.23 -1.66 15.36
N VAL A 67 -4.68 -1.56 14.09
CA VAL A 67 -3.94 -2.09 12.93
C VAL A 67 -2.60 -1.38 12.80
N ARG A 68 -2.58 -0.06 12.94
CA ARG A 68 -1.37 0.76 12.86
C ARG A 68 -0.36 0.45 13.97
N ALA A 69 -0.83 0.01 15.13
CA ALA A 69 0.01 -0.37 16.26
C ALA A 69 0.71 -1.73 16.09
N LEU A 70 0.33 -2.54 15.10
CA LEU A 70 0.95 -3.83 14.84
C LEU A 70 2.40 -3.67 14.39
N LYS A 71 3.25 -4.64 14.78
CA LYS A 71 4.67 -4.64 14.42
C LYS A 71 4.87 -4.62 12.91
N GLY A 72 5.65 -3.66 12.43
CA GLY A 72 5.97 -3.50 11.00
C GLY A 72 4.86 -2.87 10.15
N VAL A 73 3.77 -2.40 10.76
CA VAL A 73 2.69 -1.71 10.07
C VAL A 73 2.89 -0.20 10.13
N GLY A 74 3.15 0.41 8.98
CA GLY A 74 3.19 1.85 8.78
C GLY A 74 1.84 2.41 8.32
N ASP A 75 1.77 3.73 8.10
CA ASP A 75 0.53 4.41 7.70
C ASP A 75 -0.05 3.87 6.40
N TYR A 76 0.80 3.66 5.38
CA TYR A 76 0.39 3.03 4.13
C TYR A 76 -0.21 1.63 4.36
N THR A 77 0.51 0.77 5.09
CA THR A 77 0.08 -0.61 5.32
C THR A 77 -1.22 -0.66 6.14
N ALA A 78 -1.35 0.20 7.15
CA ALA A 78 -2.57 0.31 7.93
C ALA A 78 -3.76 0.75 7.08
N ALA A 79 -3.59 1.79 6.25
CA ALA A 79 -4.64 2.25 5.34
C ALA A 79 -5.02 1.17 4.31
N ALA A 80 -4.03 0.46 3.75
CA ALA A 80 -4.28 -0.64 2.83
C ALA A 80 -5.07 -1.78 3.50
N ILE A 81 -4.66 -2.24 4.68
CA ILE A 81 -5.39 -3.28 5.41
C ILE A 81 -6.82 -2.82 5.71
N CYS A 82 -6.99 -1.61 6.26
CA CYS A 82 -8.30 -1.11 6.64
C CYS A 82 -9.23 -0.91 5.44
N SER A 83 -8.72 -0.43 4.31
CA SER A 83 -9.55 -0.24 3.11
C SER A 83 -9.84 -1.55 2.38
N PHE A 84 -8.85 -2.42 2.17
CA PHE A 84 -9.05 -3.66 1.41
C PHE A 84 -9.77 -4.76 2.19
N ALA A 85 -9.53 -4.88 3.51
CA ALA A 85 -10.11 -5.94 4.31
C ALA A 85 -11.40 -5.52 5.01
N TYR A 86 -11.60 -4.24 5.28
CA TYR A 86 -12.73 -3.73 6.09
C TYR A 86 -13.54 -2.64 5.40
N ASP A 87 -13.19 -2.29 4.16
CA ASP A 87 -13.86 -1.24 3.40
C ASP A 87 -13.93 0.12 4.12
N MET A 88 -12.92 0.38 4.96
CA MET A 88 -12.82 1.63 5.70
C MET A 88 -12.24 2.75 4.83
N PRO A 89 -12.72 4.01 4.97
CA PRO A 89 -12.34 5.11 4.10
C PRO A 89 -10.96 5.70 4.44
N TYR A 90 -9.91 4.90 4.32
CA TYR A 90 -8.52 5.31 4.47
C TYR A 90 -7.79 5.27 3.13
N ALA A 91 -7.13 6.38 2.79
CA ALA A 91 -6.32 6.47 1.58
C ALA A 91 -4.96 5.78 1.78
N ALA A 92 -4.66 4.80 0.94
CA ALA A 92 -3.36 4.14 0.92
C ALA A 92 -2.42 4.90 -0.03
N VAL A 93 -1.43 5.63 0.52
CA VAL A 93 -0.54 6.50 -0.25
C VAL A 93 0.84 5.86 -0.36
N ASP A 94 1.11 5.25 -1.51
CA ASP A 94 2.42 4.73 -1.89
C ASP A 94 3.15 5.69 -2.85
N GLY A 95 4.33 5.30 -3.33
CA GLY A 95 5.10 6.10 -4.28
C GLY A 95 4.36 6.39 -5.61
N ASN A 96 3.48 5.49 -6.04
CA ASN A 96 2.65 5.70 -7.23
C ASN A 96 1.60 6.78 -6.98
N VAL A 97 0.93 6.70 -5.84
CA VAL A 97 -0.10 7.66 -5.45
C VAL A 97 0.50 9.06 -5.24
N TYR A 98 1.64 9.16 -4.55
CA TYR A 98 2.37 10.43 -4.42
C TYR A 98 2.63 11.06 -5.79
N ARG A 99 3.15 10.29 -6.74
CA ARG A 99 3.48 10.77 -8.09
C ARG A 99 2.23 11.21 -8.87
N VAL A 100 1.16 10.43 -8.80
CA VAL A 100 -0.12 10.77 -9.46
C VAL A 100 -0.68 12.08 -8.91
N LEU A 101 -0.78 12.19 -7.59
CA LEU A 101 -1.34 13.38 -6.93
C LEU A 101 -0.44 14.61 -7.17
N SER A 102 0.88 14.48 -7.04
CA SER A 102 1.84 15.55 -7.30
C SER A 102 1.69 16.09 -8.72
N ARG A 103 1.68 15.22 -9.73
CA ARG A 103 1.55 15.61 -11.13
C ARG A 103 0.18 16.19 -11.47
N TYR A 104 -0.89 15.50 -11.02
CA TYR A 104 -2.25 15.92 -11.37
C TYR A 104 -2.59 17.28 -10.77
N PHE A 105 -2.26 17.51 -9.51
CA PHE A 105 -2.54 18.75 -8.79
C PHE A 105 -1.42 19.81 -8.87
N GLY A 106 -0.26 19.49 -9.45
CA GLY A 106 0.88 20.39 -9.55
C GLY A 106 1.51 20.73 -8.20
N ILE A 107 1.70 19.72 -7.34
CA ILE A 107 2.25 19.90 -5.99
C ILE A 107 3.75 19.66 -6.04
N ASP A 108 4.55 20.69 -5.76
CA ASP A 108 6.01 20.65 -5.79
C ASP A 108 6.66 20.44 -4.41
N VAL A 109 5.85 20.24 -3.35
CA VAL A 109 6.38 20.03 -1.99
C VAL A 109 7.04 18.65 -1.89
N PRO A 110 8.27 18.53 -1.35
CA PRO A 110 8.94 17.26 -1.19
C PRO A 110 8.15 16.28 -0.32
N ILE A 111 7.94 15.06 -0.83
CA ILE A 111 7.12 14.02 -0.18
C ILE A 111 7.69 13.50 1.14
N ASP A 112 8.99 13.64 1.36
CA ASP A 112 9.71 13.24 2.58
C ASP A 112 9.71 14.32 3.66
N SER A 113 9.30 15.54 3.32
CA SER A 113 9.14 16.63 4.29
C SER A 113 7.91 16.42 5.17
N THR A 114 7.90 17.05 6.34
CA THR A 114 6.72 17.05 7.24
C THR A 114 5.52 17.71 6.58
N GLU A 115 5.74 18.81 5.86
CA GLU A 115 4.71 19.52 5.12
C GLU A 115 4.16 18.67 3.98
N GLY A 116 5.03 18.02 3.19
CA GLY A 116 4.63 17.15 2.10
C GLY A 116 3.78 15.98 2.60
N LYS A 117 4.21 15.30 3.65
CA LYS A 117 3.42 14.21 4.25
C LYS A 117 2.03 14.68 4.67
N LYS A 118 1.93 15.82 5.32
CA LYS A 118 0.64 16.41 5.74
C LYS A 118 -0.23 16.76 4.54
N THR A 119 0.33 17.46 3.56
CA THR A 119 -0.38 17.89 2.34
C THR A 119 -0.91 16.70 1.55
N PHE A 120 -0.08 15.71 1.26
CA PHE A 120 -0.50 14.55 0.48
C PHE A 120 -1.47 13.63 1.23
N THR A 121 -1.33 13.49 2.55
CA THR A 121 -2.28 12.71 3.36
C THR A 121 -3.66 13.37 3.35
N ALA A 122 -3.72 14.69 3.53
CA ALA A 122 -4.97 15.44 3.48
C ALA A 122 -5.63 15.33 2.09
N LEU A 123 -4.88 15.62 1.03
CA LEU A 123 -5.37 15.55 -0.34
C LEU A 123 -5.84 14.14 -0.72
N ALA A 124 -5.07 13.11 -0.39
CA ALA A 124 -5.46 11.73 -0.66
C ALA A 124 -6.78 11.36 0.04
N GLY A 125 -7.00 11.84 1.27
CA GLY A 125 -8.26 11.66 1.99
C GLY A 125 -9.44 12.43 1.38
N GLU A 126 -9.18 13.60 0.77
CA GLU A 126 -10.21 14.41 0.10
C GLU A 126 -10.68 13.77 -1.22
N VAL A 127 -9.74 13.26 -2.03
CA VAL A 127 -10.06 12.68 -3.34
C VAL A 127 -10.49 11.22 -3.28
N LEU A 128 -10.37 10.57 -2.12
CA LEU A 128 -10.78 9.19 -1.91
C LEU A 128 -12.29 9.02 -2.14
N ASP A 129 -12.66 8.07 -3.00
CA ASP A 129 -14.04 7.60 -3.04
C ASP A 129 -14.35 6.79 -1.77
N LYS A 130 -15.01 7.45 -0.81
CA LYS A 130 -15.33 6.86 0.50
C LYS A 130 -16.41 5.78 0.43
N SER A 131 -17.14 5.68 -0.69
CA SER A 131 -18.12 4.63 -0.92
C SER A 131 -17.48 3.34 -1.46
N ARG A 132 -16.29 3.45 -2.08
CA ARG A 132 -15.53 2.34 -2.66
C ARG A 132 -14.02 2.50 -2.39
N PRO A 133 -13.59 2.57 -1.13
CA PRO A 133 -12.21 2.92 -0.80
C PRO A 133 -11.19 1.89 -1.28
N ALA A 134 -11.52 0.60 -1.23
CA ALA A 134 -10.66 -0.47 -1.73
C ALA A 134 -10.41 -0.35 -3.23
N ASP A 135 -11.47 -0.20 -4.02
CA ASP A 135 -11.39 -0.06 -5.48
C ASP A 135 -10.63 1.21 -5.88
N TYR A 136 -10.91 2.33 -5.20
CA TYR A 136 -10.23 3.58 -5.46
C TYR A 136 -8.73 3.48 -5.18
N ASN A 137 -8.34 2.95 -4.02
CA ASN A 137 -6.94 2.76 -3.67
C ASN A 137 -6.21 1.86 -4.69
N GLN A 138 -6.83 0.76 -5.10
CA GLN A 138 -6.24 -0.11 -6.12
C GLN A 138 -6.11 0.63 -7.46
N ALA A 139 -7.18 1.29 -7.90
CA ALA A 139 -7.20 1.98 -9.19
C ALA A 139 -6.13 3.08 -9.30
N ILE A 140 -5.96 3.91 -8.25
CA ILE A 140 -4.96 4.98 -8.29
C ILE A 140 -3.52 4.45 -8.24
N MET A 141 -3.26 3.35 -7.51
CA MET A 141 -1.97 2.68 -7.49
C MET A 141 -1.64 2.07 -8.86
N ASP A 142 -2.59 1.37 -9.47
CA ASP A 142 -2.43 0.76 -10.80
C ASP A 142 -2.25 1.84 -11.87
N PHE A 143 -3.04 2.91 -11.82
CA PHE A 143 -2.87 4.06 -12.71
C PHE A 143 -1.46 4.65 -12.62
N GLY A 144 -0.93 4.80 -11.42
CA GLY A 144 0.44 5.24 -11.23
C GLY A 144 1.48 4.25 -11.75
N ALA A 145 1.20 2.96 -11.66
CA ALA A 145 2.14 1.92 -12.10
C ALA A 145 2.18 1.76 -13.61
N VAL A 146 1.03 1.87 -14.31
CA VAL A 146 0.94 1.53 -15.74
C VAL A 146 0.73 2.72 -16.67
N GLN A 147 0.08 3.80 -16.22
CA GLN A 147 -0.23 4.99 -17.03
C GLN A 147 0.65 6.18 -16.65
N CYS A 148 0.61 6.61 -15.40
CA CYS A 148 1.41 7.74 -14.90
C CYS A 148 2.78 7.25 -14.39
N THR A 149 3.53 6.58 -15.25
CA THR A 149 4.83 5.96 -14.95
C THR A 149 5.89 6.96 -14.51
N PRO A 150 6.92 6.54 -13.73
CA PRO A 150 7.99 7.44 -13.30
C PRO A 150 8.72 8.11 -14.47
N GLN A 151 9.02 7.32 -15.49
CA GLN A 151 9.74 7.78 -16.68
C GLN A 151 8.83 7.70 -17.90
N SER A 152 8.87 8.74 -18.73
CA SER A 152 8.18 8.80 -20.04
C SER A 152 6.72 8.32 -20.01
N PRO A 153 5.84 8.85 -19.12
CA PRO A 153 4.44 8.46 -19.11
C PRO A 153 3.77 8.84 -20.44
N ASN A 154 2.87 7.97 -20.92
CA ASN A 154 2.13 8.23 -22.15
C ASN A 154 0.99 9.23 -21.91
N CYS A 155 1.33 10.51 -21.75
CA CYS A 155 0.37 11.57 -21.43
C CYS A 155 -0.62 11.84 -22.57
N LEU A 156 -0.27 11.55 -23.82
CA LEU A 156 -1.15 11.76 -24.97
C LEU A 156 -2.43 10.93 -24.87
N PHE A 157 -2.34 9.72 -24.35
CA PHE A 157 -3.49 8.80 -24.16
C PHE A 157 -3.98 8.76 -22.70
N CYS A 158 -3.53 9.69 -21.87
CA CYS A 158 -3.98 9.76 -20.49
C CYS A 158 -5.41 10.35 -20.41
N PRO A 159 -6.36 9.69 -19.74
CA PRO A 159 -7.72 10.21 -19.59
C PRO A 159 -7.78 11.55 -18.85
N PHE A 160 -6.74 11.89 -18.10
CA PHE A 160 -6.61 13.15 -17.35
C PHE A 160 -5.74 14.20 -18.06
N SER A 161 -5.36 13.99 -19.32
CA SER A 161 -4.46 14.93 -20.05
C SER A 161 -5.00 16.37 -20.08
N GLY A 162 -6.30 16.54 -20.22
CA GLY A 162 -6.93 17.87 -20.28
C GLY A 162 -6.99 18.63 -18.94
N SER A 163 -6.79 17.95 -17.81
CA SER A 163 -6.87 18.53 -16.47
C SER A 163 -5.59 18.39 -15.64
N CYS A 164 -4.58 17.69 -16.16
CA CYS A 164 -3.33 17.47 -15.46
C CYS A 164 -2.46 18.72 -15.41
N ARG A 165 -2.20 19.21 -14.20
CA ARG A 165 -1.42 20.44 -13.98
C ARG A 165 0.03 20.29 -14.45
N ALA A 166 0.71 19.21 -14.09
CA ALA A 166 2.09 18.98 -14.51
C ALA A 166 2.23 18.91 -16.04
N LEU A 167 1.24 18.34 -16.74
CA LEU A 167 1.26 18.30 -18.20
C LEU A 167 1.10 19.70 -18.79
N SER A 168 0.16 20.49 -18.30
CA SER A 168 -0.07 21.87 -18.79
C SER A 168 1.12 22.79 -18.52
N GLU A 169 1.90 22.52 -17.46
CA GLU A 169 3.09 23.30 -17.08
C GLU A 169 4.40 22.73 -17.63
N GLY A 170 4.37 21.61 -18.37
CA GLY A 170 5.58 20.96 -18.91
C GLY A 170 6.47 20.32 -17.84
N LYS A 171 5.92 19.98 -16.67
CA LYS A 171 6.64 19.46 -15.48
C LYS A 171 6.40 17.96 -15.22
N VAL A 172 6.14 17.18 -16.23
CA VAL A 172 5.80 15.76 -16.05
C VAL A 172 7.00 14.91 -15.64
N GLN A 173 8.22 15.37 -15.90
CA GLN A 173 9.47 14.66 -15.58
C GLN A 173 10.00 15.02 -14.21
#